data_b6859ca4058f3cdb47e2e77ee538b994
#
_entry.id   b6859ca4058f3cdb47e2e77ee538b994
#
_cell.length_a   1.000
_cell.length_b   1.000
_cell.length_c   1.000
_cell.angle_alpha   90.00
_cell.angle_beta   90.00
_cell.angle_gamma   90.00
#
_symmetry.space_group_name_H-M   'P 1'
#
loop_
_entity.id
_entity.type
_entity.pdbx_description
1 polymer ?
#
loop_
_entity_poly.entity_id
_entity_poly.type
_entity_poly.pdbx_seq_one_letter_code
_entity_poly.pdbx_strand_id
1 'polypeptide(L)'
;MKAAVIDIGSNSVRLMLWADGKVLFKTLKTTRLGEGTAFSPFLKAEAVERTANAVAEFALQAKTEGAEQVFAYATEAVRSARNGAVFLTCVKERSGIDVEVLSGETEAKLGLYGALGKSSDGGIIDVGGASTEVCFREKGELVFSVSIPLGAVRLFDLCRDDRALLQESITPYLNALNEAPKKLPVYGVGG
;
A
#
# COMPACT_ATOMS: atom_id res chain seq x y z
N MET A 1 -6.57 -10.06 23.06
CA MET A 1 -6.99 -8.88 22.26
C MET A 1 -7.12 -9.32 20.80
N LYS A 2 -8.28 -9.05 20.20
CA LYS A 2 -8.55 -9.34 18.80
C LYS A 2 -8.63 -8.03 18.02
N ALA A 3 -7.79 -7.87 17.00
CA ALA A 3 -7.69 -6.65 16.23
C ALA A 3 -7.82 -6.93 14.73
N ALA A 4 -8.38 -5.97 14.00
CA ALA A 4 -8.44 -5.99 12.55
C ALA A 4 -7.63 -4.84 11.96
N VAL A 5 -6.98 -5.11 10.84
CA VAL A 5 -6.28 -4.10 10.03
C VAL A 5 -6.88 -4.09 8.64
N ILE A 6 -7.28 -2.90 8.20
CA ILE A 6 -7.76 -2.64 6.84
C ILE A 6 -6.67 -1.83 6.14
N ASP A 7 -6.07 -2.42 5.12
CA ASP A 7 -5.06 -1.79 4.26
C ASP A 7 -5.71 -1.35 2.95
N ILE A 8 -5.68 -0.05 2.68
CA ILE A 8 -6.31 0.59 1.52
C ILE A 8 -5.22 0.97 0.52
N GLY A 9 -4.90 0.03 -0.35
CA GLY A 9 -3.95 0.24 -1.42
C GLY A 9 -4.56 0.82 -2.69
N SER A 10 -3.71 1.14 -3.65
CA SER A 10 -4.14 1.68 -4.96
C SER A 10 -4.89 0.66 -5.82
N ASN A 11 -4.62 -0.63 -5.68
CA ASN A 11 -5.28 -1.70 -6.43
C ASN A 11 -6.38 -2.39 -5.62
N SER A 12 -6.14 -2.69 -4.37
CA SER A 12 -7.02 -3.51 -3.54
C SER A 12 -7.11 -2.98 -2.11
N VAL A 13 -8.24 -3.26 -1.48
CA VAL A 13 -8.41 -3.16 -0.04
C VAL A 13 -8.22 -4.54 0.56
N ARG A 14 -7.47 -4.66 1.64
CA ARG A 14 -7.19 -5.90 2.34
C ARG A 14 -7.69 -5.82 3.78
N LEU A 15 -8.26 -6.90 4.27
CA LEU A 15 -8.61 -7.07 5.68
C LEU A 15 -7.77 -8.21 6.26
N MET A 16 -7.13 -7.94 7.38
CA MET A 16 -6.49 -8.96 8.20
C MET A 16 -7.11 -8.94 9.59
N LEU A 17 -7.49 -10.10 10.09
CA LEU A 17 -7.88 -10.29 11.48
C LEU A 17 -6.77 -11.02 12.23
N TRP A 18 -6.41 -10.47 13.38
CA TRP A 18 -5.33 -10.97 14.22
C TRP A 18 -5.78 -11.11 15.67
N ALA A 19 -5.37 -12.20 16.34
CA ALA A 19 -5.56 -12.39 17.77
C ALA A 19 -4.43 -13.24 18.35
N ASP A 20 -3.98 -12.88 19.54
CA ASP A 20 -3.05 -13.66 20.35
C ASP A 20 -1.77 -14.10 19.62
N GLY A 21 -1.18 -13.18 18.86
CA GLY A 21 0.06 -13.42 18.10
C GLY A 21 -0.14 -14.14 16.77
N LYS A 22 -1.38 -14.40 16.34
CA LYS A 22 -1.68 -15.16 15.13
C LYS A 22 -2.62 -14.42 14.20
N VAL A 23 -2.38 -14.53 12.91
CA VAL A 23 -3.33 -14.13 11.88
C VAL A 23 -4.42 -15.20 11.80
N LEU A 24 -5.68 -14.81 12.03
CA LEU A 24 -6.82 -15.70 11.93
C LEU A 24 -7.27 -15.88 10.49
N PHE A 25 -7.39 -14.79 9.76
CA PHE A 25 -7.62 -14.81 8.32
C PHE A 25 -7.17 -13.52 7.64
N LYS A 26 -7.03 -13.58 6.32
CA LYS A 26 -6.86 -12.46 5.41
C LYS A 26 -7.83 -12.58 4.25
N THR A 27 -8.36 -11.45 3.80
CA THR A 27 -9.17 -11.37 2.59
C THR A 27 -8.90 -10.05 1.88
N LEU A 28 -9.27 -9.95 0.62
CA LEU A 28 -9.09 -8.73 -0.17
C LEU A 28 -10.24 -8.51 -1.15
N LYS A 29 -10.42 -7.24 -1.53
CA LYS A 29 -11.27 -6.82 -2.65
C LYS A 29 -10.48 -5.91 -3.59
N THR A 30 -10.48 -6.21 -4.87
CA THR A 30 -9.88 -5.36 -5.89
C THR A 30 -10.81 -4.20 -6.17
N THR A 31 -10.39 -2.99 -5.83
CA THR A 31 -11.19 -1.77 -5.95
C THR A 31 -10.61 -0.77 -6.94
N ARG A 32 -9.33 -0.90 -7.30
CA ARG A 32 -8.60 -0.03 -8.23
C ARG A 32 -8.78 1.46 -7.90
N LEU A 33 -8.58 1.83 -6.63
CA LEU A 33 -8.70 3.21 -6.19
C LEU A 33 -7.78 4.15 -6.99
N GLY A 34 -6.59 3.66 -7.34
CA GLY A 34 -5.58 4.40 -8.09
C GLY A 34 -5.76 4.40 -9.61
N GLU A 35 -6.86 3.87 -10.16
CA GLU A 35 -7.05 3.86 -11.62
C GLU A 35 -7.11 5.28 -12.20
N GLY A 36 -6.33 5.53 -13.25
CA GLY A 36 -6.26 6.84 -13.92
C GLY A 36 -5.39 7.88 -13.21
N THR A 37 -4.82 7.58 -12.03
CA THR A 37 -3.91 8.52 -11.33
C THR A 37 -2.58 8.74 -12.06
N ALA A 38 -2.29 7.94 -13.08
CA ALA A 38 -1.18 8.20 -14.00
C ALA A 38 -1.37 9.48 -14.81
N PHE A 39 -2.62 9.87 -15.08
CA PHE A 39 -2.98 11.00 -15.95
C PHE A 39 -3.70 12.14 -15.22
N SER A 40 -4.15 11.91 -13.98
CA SER A 40 -4.93 12.86 -13.22
C SER A 40 -4.50 12.85 -11.75
N PRO A 41 -4.35 14.03 -11.12
CA PRO A 41 -4.07 14.11 -9.68
C PRO A 41 -5.30 13.87 -8.81
N PHE A 42 -6.41 13.41 -9.40
CA PHE A 42 -7.67 13.17 -8.69
C PHE A 42 -8.06 11.70 -8.77
N LEU A 43 -8.55 11.16 -7.65
CA LEU A 43 -9.25 9.88 -7.62
C LEU A 43 -10.59 10.02 -8.35
N LYS A 44 -10.95 9.03 -9.14
CA LYS A 44 -12.24 8.97 -9.83
C LYS A 44 -13.37 8.76 -8.82
N ALA A 45 -14.50 9.41 -9.02
CA ALA A 45 -15.65 9.31 -8.11
C ALA A 45 -16.12 7.86 -7.93
N GLU A 46 -16.21 7.10 -9.01
CA GLU A 46 -16.63 5.69 -8.99
C GLU A 46 -15.64 4.80 -8.22
N ALA A 47 -14.34 5.11 -8.29
CA ALA A 47 -13.30 4.37 -7.56
C ALA A 47 -13.35 4.70 -6.05
N VAL A 48 -13.61 5.97 -5.71
CA VAL A 48 -13.85 6.41 -4.33
C VAL A 48 -15.05 5.67 -3.73
N GLU A 49 -16.19 5.68 -4.43
CA GLU A 49 -17.42 5.01 -4.01
C GLU A 49 -17.22 3.50 -3.80
N ARG A 50 -16.65 2.84 -4.78
CA ARG A 50 -16.38 1.40 -4.76
C ARG A 50 -15.45 1.02 -3.60
N THR A 51 -14.42 1.83 -3.37
CA THR A 51 -13.44 1.55 -2.32
C THR A 51 -14.01 1.84 -0.94
N ALA A 52 -14.74 2.93 -0.75
CA ALA A 52 -15.39 3.25 0.51
C ALA A 52 -16.42 2.18 0.92
N ASN A 53 -17.17 1.65 -0.04
CA ASN A 53 -18.07 0.53 0.20
C ASN A 53 -17.31 -0.73 0.65
N ALA A 54 -16.20 -1.07 0.00
CA ALA A 54 -15.37 -2.21 0.39
C ALA A 54 -14.81 -2.06 1.82
N VAL A 55 -14.38 -0.84 2.19
CA VAL A 55 -13.92 -0.55 3.56
C VAL A 55 -15.06 -0.72 4.56
N ALA A 56 -16.27 -0.22 4.25
CA ALA A 56 -17.43 -0.36 5.13
C ALA A 56 -17.82 -1.83 5.34
N GLU A 57 -17.81 -2.64 4.27
CA GLU A 57 -18.05 -4.08 4.38
C GLU A 57 -16.98 -4.78 5.24
N PHE A 58 -15.71 -4.45 5.08
CA PHE A 58 -14.64 -5.02 5.88
C PHE A 58 -14.69 -4.57 7.35
N ALA A 59 -15.09 -3.33 7.61
CA ALA A 59 -15.32 -2.83 8.95
C ALA A 59 -16.45 -3.59 9.65
N LEU A 60 -17.55 -3.85 8.95
CA LEU A 60 -18.65 -4.66 9.46
C LEU A 60 -18.22 -6.10 9.69
N GLN A 61 -17.50 -6.71 8.74
CA GLN A 61 -16.96 -8.06 8.88
C GLN A 61 -16.05 -8.17 10.10
N ALA A 62 -15.11 -7.23 10.28
CA ALA A 62 -14.21 -7.21 11.44
C ALA A 62 -14.96 -7.19 12.77
N LYS A 63 -16.02 -6.35 12.87
CA LYS A 63 -16.89 -6.26 14.06
C LYS A 63 -17.65 -7.58 14.29
N THR A 64 -18.22 -8.17 13.24
CA THR A 64 -18.95 -9.43 13.31
C THR A 64 -18.06 -10.58 13.78
N GLU A 65 -16.79 -10.57 13.34
CA GLU A 65 -15.77 -11.52 13.76
C GLU A 65 -15.22 -11.22 15.18
N GLY A 66 -15.74 -10.22 15.86
CA GLY A 66 -15.41 -9.88 17.24
C GLY A 66 -14.08 -9.10 17.41
N ALA A 67 -13.67 -8.33 16.41
CA ALA A 67 -12.54 -7.42 16.58
C ALA A 67 -12.88 -6.34 17.60
N GLU A 68 -12.02 -6.21 18.63
CA GLU A 68 -12.11 -5.19 19.67
C GLU A 68 -11.64 -3.83 19.15
N GLN A 69 -10.71 -3.85 18.21
CA GLN A 69 -10.15 -2.67 17.55
C GLN A 69 -10.05 -2.89 16.04
N VAL A 70 -10.33 -1.84 15.27
CA VAL A 70 -10.18 -1.82 13.81
C VAL A 70 -9.31 -0.64 13.43
N PHE A 71 -8.17 -0.93 12.82
CA PHE A 71 -7.24 0.05 12.28
C PHE A 71 -7.39 0.11 10.77
N ALA A 72 -7.39 1.30 10.19
CA ALA A 72 -7.44 1.46 8.74
C ALA A 72 -6.33 2.40 8.27
N TYR A 73 -5.59 1.97 7.27
CA TYR A 73 -4.47 2.70 6.70
C TYR A 73 -4.66 2.86 5.21
N ALA A 74 -4.28 4.03 4.70
CA ALA A 74 -4.24 4.30 3.26
C ALA A 74 -2.83 4.73 2.85
N THR A 75 -2.49 4.47 1.61
CA THR A 75 -1.13 4.64 1.09
C THR A 75 -1.11 5.61 -0.10
N GLU A 76 -0.24 5.41 -1.07
CA GLU A 76 0.12 6.36 -2.13
C GLU A 76 -1.07 6.93 -2.90
N ALA A 77 -2.08 6.14 -3.27
CA ALA A 77 -3.20 6.65 -4.06
C ALA A 77 -3.96 7.78 -3.33
N VAL A 78 -4.14 7.66 -2.01
CA VAL A 78 -4.81 8.68 -1.19
C VAL A 78 -3.86 9.81 -0.85
N ARG A 79 -2.61 9.48 -0.51
CA ARG A 79 -1.56 10.43 -0.12
C ARG A 79 -1.29 11.46 -1.21
N SER A 80 -1.19 11.02 -2.48
CA SER A 80 -0.86 11.89 -3.62
C SER A 80 -2.08 12.57 -4.26
N ALA A 81 -3.28 12.12 -3.96
CA ALA A 81 -4.49 12.66 -4.59
C ALA A 81 -4.91 14.00 -4.01
N ARG A 82 -5.22 14.97 -4.88
CA ARG A 82 -5.76 16.29 -4.47
C ARG A 82 -7.12 16.20 -3.79
N ASN A 83 -7.90 15.17 -4.07
CA ASN A 83 -9.20 14.89 -3.44
C ASN A 83 -9.13 13.75 -2.42
N GLY A 84 -7.96 13.42 -1.89
CA GLY A 84 -7.80 12.39 -0.86
C GLY A 84 -8.67 12.63 0.37
N ALA A 85 -8.82 13.89 0.80
CA ALA A 85 -9.70 14.24 1.91
C ALA A 85 -11.17 13.88 1.66
N VAL A 86 -11.67 13.99 0.42
CA VAL A 86 -13.03 13.59 0.05
C VAL A 86 -13.19 12.08 0.23
N PHE A 87 -12.19 11.29 -0.16
CA PHE A 87 -12.18 9.84 0.06
C PHE A 87 -12.25 9.51 1.55
N LEU A 88 -11.41 10.15 2.38
CA LEU A 88 -11.39 9.92 3.84
C LEU A 88 -12.75 10.23 4.48
N THR A 89 -13.38 11.34 4.11
CA THR A 89 -14.73 11.71 4.56
C THR A 89 -15.75 10.64 4.15
N CYS A 90 -15.73 10.22 2.89
CA CYS A 90 -16.64 9.21 2.38
C CYS A 90 -16.50 7.86 3.14
N VAL A 91 -15.26 7.43 3.44
CA VAL A 91 -15.01 6.23 4.25
C VAL A 91 -15.55 6.41 5.66
N LYS A 92 -15.27 7.55 6.31
CA LYS A 92 -15.74 7.84 7.67
C LYS A 92 -17.26 7.81 7.78
N GLU A 93 -17.97 8.44 6.85
CA GLU A 93 -19.42 8.48 6.82
C GLU A 93 -20.04 7.09 6.67
N ARG A 94 -19.42 6.21 5.86
CA ARG A 94 -19.97 4.87 5.56
C ARG A 94 -19.60 3.80 6.57
N SER A 95 -18.39 3.86 7.11
CA SER A 95 -17.84 2.81 7.99
C SER A 95 -17.77 3.20 9.47
N GLY A 96 -17.79 4.50 9.77
CA GLY A 96 -17.52 5.05 11.08
C GLY A 96 -16.04 4.98 11.48
N ILE A 97 -15.14 4.54 10.58
CA ILE A 97 -13.70 4.35 10.87
C ILE A 97 -12.90 5.54 10.38
N ASP A 98 -11.94 5.98 11.20
CA ASP A 98 -10.90 6.93 10.77
C ASP A 98 -9.80 6.18 10.03
N VAL A 99 -9.35 6.74 8.91
CA VAL A 99 -8.25 6.20 8.11
C VAL A 99 -7.02 7.06 8.30
N GLU A 100 -5.93 6.44 8.71
CA GLU A 100 -4.61 7.08 8.75
C GLU A 100 -3.92 6.95 7.39
N VAL A 101 -3.43 8.07 6.86
CA VAL A 101 -2.65 8.06 5.61
C VAL A 101 -1.17 7.92 5.95
N LEU A 102 -0.58 6.79 5.61
CA LEU A 102 0.82 6.50 5.89
C LEU A 102 1.75 7.32 4.98
N SER A 103 2.85 7.81 5.55
CA SER A 103 3.97 8.31 4.74
C SER A 103 4.66 7.17 4.01
N GLY A 104 5.32 7.45 2.86
CA GLY A 104 6.09 6.44 2.14
C GLY A 104 7.20 5.80 3.00
N GLU A 105 7.80 6.56 3.91
CA GLU A 105 8.80 6.06 4.85
C GLU A 105 8.19 5.06 5.86
N THR A 106 7.00 5.37 6.40
CA THR A 106 6.31 4.47 7.32
C THR A 106 5.84 3.21 6.60
N GLU A 107 5.31 3.34 5.38
CA GLU A 107 4.91 2.23 4.52
C GLU A 107 6.09 1.29 4.25
N ALA A 108 7.25 1.83 3.86
CA ALA A 108 8.49 1.08 3.63
C ALA A 108 8.97 0.34 4.91
N LYS A 109 8.97 1.01 6.06
CA LYS A 109 9.32 0.40 7.35
C LYS A 109 8.40 -0.76 7.70
N LEU A 110 7.09 -0.57 7.58
CA LEU A 110 6.11 -1.61 7.88
C LEU A 110 6.24 -2.80 6.91
N GLY A 111 6.44 -2.55 5.62
CA GLY A 111 6.71 -3.58 4.62
C GLY A 111 7.95 -4.40 4.97
N LEU A 112 9.03 -3.73 5.36
CA LEU A 112 10.28 -4.36 5.76
C LEU A 112 10.13 -5.22 7.02
N TYR A 113 9.41 -4.73 8.03
CA TYR A 113 9.09 -5.52 9.22
C TYR A 113 8.19 -6.71 8.90
N GLY A 114 7.22 -6.54 8.01
CA GLY A 114 6.33 -7.61 7.59
C GLY A 114 7.05 -8.74 6.83
N ALA A 115 8.01 -8.39 5.97
CA ALA A 115 8.75 -9.33 5.15
C ALA A 115 9.91 -10.01 5.89
N LEU A 116 10.69 -9.25 6.68
CA LEU A 116 11.93 -9.74 7.30
C LEU A 116 11.80 -10.04 8.80
N GLY A 117 10.66 -9.69 9.43
CA GLY A 117 10.54 -9.75 10.88
C GLY A 117 11.44 -8.73 11.59
N LYS A 118 11.68 -8.94 12.89
CA LYS A 118 12.39 -7.94 13.73
C LYS A 118 13.91 -8.00 13.64
N SER A 119 14.51 -9.11 13.26
CA SER A 119 15.93 -9.39 13.47
C SER A 119 16.75 -9.69 12.21
N SER A 120 16.14 -9.80 11.05
CA SER A 120 16.86 -10.15 9.83
C SER A 120 17.28 -8.89 9.06
N ASP A 121 18.54 -8.81 8.69
CA ASP A 121 19.05 -7.80 7.76
C ASP A 121 18.70 -8.17 6.32
N GLY A 122 18.51 -7.17 5.48
CA GLY A 122 18.15 -7.36 4.08
C GLY A 122 17.36 -6.19 3.54
N GLY A 123 16.93 -6.32 2.30
CA GLY A 123 16.10 -5.35 1.62
C GLY A 123 14.81 -5.95 1.08
N ILE A 124 13.84 -5.08 0.81
CA ILE A 124 12.64 -5.41 0.06
C ILE A 124 12.48 -4.50 -1.14
N ILE A 125 11.85 -5.04 -2.18
CA ILE A 125 11.24 -4.29 -3.27
C ILE A 125 9.75 -4.62 -3.21
N ASP A 126 8.95 -3.68 -2.74
CA ASP A 126 7.49 -3.82 -2.66
C ASP A 126 6.84 -3.10 -3.82
N VAL A 127 6.31 -3.87 -4.77
CA VAL A 127 5.62 -3.32 -5.95
C VAL A 127 4.14 -3.19 -5.63
N GLY A 128 3.75 -1.99 -5.20
CA GLY A 128 2.36 -1.62 -4.98
C GLY A 128 1.61 -1.27 -6.27
N GLY A 129 0.39 -0.75 -6.12
CA GLY A 129 -0.43 -0.32 -7.27
C GLY A 129 0.02 1.00 -7.89
N ALA A 130 0.35 2.01 -7.09
CA ALA A 130 0.74 3.36 -7.56
C ALA A 130 2.21 3.69 -7.30
N SER A 131 2.87 3.02 -6.36
CA SER A 131 4.28 3.22 -6.01
C SER A 131 5.01 1.90 -5.88
N THR A 132 6.33 1.98 -5.82
CA THR A 132 7.25 0.89 -5.49
C THR A 132 8.18 1.37 -4.40
N GLU A 133 8.19 0.69 -3.28
CA GLU A 133 9.07 0.95 -2.15
C GLU A 133 10.29 0.05 -2.23
N VAL A 134 11.48 0.66 -2.11
CA VAL A 134 12.75 -0.08 -1.97
C VAL A 134 13.40 0.36 -0.69
N CYS A 135 13.62 -0.56 0.22
CA CYS A 135 14.24 -0.25 1.49
C CYS A 135 15.13 -1.39 1.99
N PHE A 136 16.15 -1.02 2.78
CA PHE A 136 17.13 -1.94 3.34
C PHE A 136 17.34 -1.66 4.83
N ARG A 137 17.51 -2.76 5.56
CA ARG A 137 17.90 -2.75 6.97
C ARG A 137 19.24 -3.47 7.14
N GLU A 138 20.15 -2.87 7.88
CA GLU A 138 21.41 -3.46 8.29
C GLU A 138 21.64 -3.19 9.78
N LYS A 139 22.00 -4.22 10.54
CA LYS A 139 22.19 -4.17 12.01
C LYS A 139 20.98 -3.61 12.77
N GLY A 140 19.78 -3.91 12.26
CA GLY A 140 18.53 -3.45 12.86
C GLY A 140 18.11 -2.03 12.47
N GLU A 141 18.95 -1.26 11.78
CA GLU A 141 18.69 0.12 11.38
C GLU A 141 18.28 0.22 9.91
N LEU A 142 17.34 1.11 9.59
CA LEU A 142 16.98 1.44 8.22
C LEU A 142 18.10 2.25 7.58
N VAL A 143 18.85 1.63 6.67
CA VAL A 143 20.04 2.26 6.02
C VAL A 143 19.72 2.84 4.64
N PHE A 144 18.62 2.43 4.02
CA PHE A 144 18.18 2.95 2.73
C PHE A 144 16.67 2.85 2.61
N SER A 145 16.04 3.90 2.07
CA SER A 145 14.61 3.90 1.77
C SER A 145 14.31 4.87 0.64
N VAL A 146 13.61 4.41 -0.37
CA VAL A 146 13.07 5.24 -1.45
C VAL A 146 11.69 4.73 -1.84
N SER A 147 10.77 5.65 -2.08
CA SER A 147 9.47 5.38 -2.70
C SER A 147 9.48 5.96 -4.11
N ILE A 148 9.29 5.11 -5.09
CA ILE A 148 9.25 5.46 -6.51
C ILE A 148 7.77 5.54 -6.89
N PRO A 149 7.27 6.65 -7.49
CA PRO A 149 5.87 6.82 -7.84
C PRO A 149 5.47 6.03 -9.10
N LEU A 150 5.90 4.78 -9.17
CA LEU A 150 5.59 3.80 -10.21
C LEU A 150 5.19 2.50 -9.55
N GLY A 151 3.96 2.09 -9.76
CA GLY A 151 3.43 0.81 -9.31
C GLY A 151 2.67 0.12 -10.44
N ALA A 152 2.23 -1.10 -10.22
CA ALA A 152 1.65 -1.97 -11.24
C ALA A 152 0.44 -1.34 -11.95
N VAL A 153 -0.48 -0.69 -11.21
CA VAL A 153 -1.67 -0.04 -11.80
C VAL A 153 -1.25 1.18 -12.63
N ARG A 154 -0.38 2.02 -12.07
CA ARG A 154 0.10 3.22 -12.76
C ARG A 154 0.89 2.88 -14.02
N LEU A 155 1.79 1.90 -13.97
CA LEU A 155 2.54 1.44 -15.14
C LEU A 155 1.63 0.79 -16.17
N PHE A 156 0.64 0.02 -15.75
CA PHE A 156 -0.35 -0.54 -16.67
C PHE A 156 -1.16 0.55 -17.38
N ASP A 157 -1.57 1.60 -16.66
CA ASP A 157 -2.27 2.74 -17.25
C ASP A 157 -1.41 3.48 -18.28
N LEU A 158 -0.10 3.67 -17.99
CA LEU A 158 0.84 4.38 -18.85
C LEU A 158 1.26 3.57 -20.08
N CYS A 159 1.63 2.32 -19.87
CA CYS A 159 2.40 1.55 -20.86
C CYS A 159 1.60 0.44 -21.52
N ARG A 160 0.51 -0.05 -20.89
CA ARG A 160 -0.20 -1.26 -21.36
C ARG A 160 0.80 -2.39 -21.62
N ASP A 161 0.86 -2.90 -22.86
CA ASP A 161 1.76 -3.96 -23.29
C ASP A 161 3.03 -3.44 -24.00
N ASP A 162 3.24 -2.11 -24.01
CA ASP A 162 4.41 -1.49 -24.64
C ASP A 162 5.64 -1.58 -23.72
N ARG A 163 6.55 -2.52 -24.04
CA ARG A 163 7.78 -2.75 -23.29
C ARG A 163 8.79 -1.61 -23.41
N ALA A 164 8.83 -0.92 -24.54
CA ALA A 164 9.75 0.20 -24.75
C ALA A 164 9.33 1.38 -23.87
N LEU A 165 8.04 1.70 -23.86
CA LEU A 165 7.46 2.74 -23.00
C LEU A 165 7.59 2.39 -21.51
N LEU A 166 7.45 1.12 -21.14
CA LEU A 166 7.69 0.64 -19.79
C LEU A 166 9.14 0.91 -19.35
N GLN A 167 10.11 0.57 -20.19
CA GLN A 167 11.53 0.80 -19.91
C GLN A 167 11.83 2.31 -19.82
N GLU A 168 11.31 3.12 -20.73
CA GLU A 168 11.44 4.58 -20.71
C GLU A 168 10.85 5.17 -19.40
N SER A 169 9.69 4.68 -18.97
CA SER A 169 9.02 5.14 -17.75
C SER A 169 9.81 4.81 -16.48
N ILE A 170 10.54 3.71 -16.42
CA ILE A 170 11.30 3.24 -15.25
C ILE A 170 12.70 3.89 -15.20
N THR A 171 13.35 4.07 -16.35
CA THR A 171 14.75 4.51 -16.45
C THR A 171 15.09 5.75 -15.61
N PRO A 172 14.28 6.82 -15.55
CA PRO A 172 14.59 8.01 -14.75
C PRO A 172 14.77 7.74 -13.25
N TYR A 173 14.15 6.67 -12.75
CA TYR A 173 14.16 6.34 -11.32
C TYR A 173 15.27 5.39 -10.91
N LEU A 174 15.99 4.76 -11.87
CA LEU A 174 17.07 3.82 -11.55
C LEU A 174 18.20 4.47 -10.79
N ASN A 175 18.49 5.76 -11.04
CA ASN A 175 19.53 6.48 -10.31
C ASN A 175 19.23 6.61 -8.81
N ALA A 176 17.98 6.61 -8.40
CA ALA A 176 17.59 6.63 -6.99
C ALA A 176 18.02 5.36 -6.24
N LEU A 177 18.36 4.29 -6.95
CA LEU A 177 18.80 3.01 -6.39
C LEU A 177 20.33 2.87 -6.31
N ASN A 178 21.10 3.85 -6.77
CA ASN A 178 22.58 3.74 -6.83
C ASN A 178 23.21 3.59 -5.45
N GLU A 179 22.62 4.17 -4.41
CA GLU A 179 23.09 4.12 -3.03
C GLU A 179 22.56 2.91 -2.26
N ALA A 180 21.71 2.09 -2.87
CA ALA A 180 21.16 0.91 -2.23
C ALA A 180 22.29 -0.11 -1.91
N PRO A 181 22.25 -0.79 -0.74
CA PRO A 181 23.22 -1.79 -0.36
C PRO A 181 23.27 -2.96 -1.36
N LYS A 182 24.45 -3.25 -1.92
CA LYS A 182 24.63 -4.25 -2.99
C LYS A 182 24.89 -5.68 -2.48
N LYS A 183 25.16 -5.85 -1.19
CA LYS A 183 25.58 -7.13 -0.60
C LYS A 183 24.53 -7.78 0.29
N LEU A 184 23.40 -7.10 0.54
CA LEU A 184 22.33 -7.64 1.35
C LEU A 184 21.33 -8.43 0.48
N PRO A 185 20.69 -9.47 1.03
CA PRO A 185 19.62 -10.18 0.32
C PRO A 185 18.44 -9.25 0.09
N VAL A 186 17.78 -9.40 -1.06
CA VAL A 186 16.62 -8.61 -1.45
C VAL A 186 15.43 -9.54 -1.71
N TYR A 187 14.28 -9.18 -1.17
CA TYR A 187 13.04 -9.94 -1.30
C TYR A 187 11.98 -9.12 -2.06
N GLY A 188 11.35 -9.74 -3.04
CA GLY A 188 10.21 -9.14 -3.72
C GLY A 188 8.94 -9.29 -2.87
N VAL A 189 8.21 -8.21 -2.73
CA VAL A 189 6.90 -8.13 -2.08
C VAL A 189 5.91 -7.50 -3.06
N GLY A 190 4.65 -7.79 -2.94
CA GLY A 190 3.62 -7.24 -3.80
C GLY A 190 2.61 -8.30 -4.23
N GLY A 191 1.55 -7.88 -4.96
CA GLY A 191 0.50 -8.82 -5.42
C GLY A 191 -0.82 -8.14 -5.71
#